data_1c939d1430e17b3cfb87cf56166d5787
#
_entry.id   1c939d1430e17b3cfb87cf56166d5787
#
_cell.length_a   1.000
_cell.length_b   1.000
_cell.length_c   1.000
_cell.angle_alpha   90.00
_cell.angle_beta   90.00
_cell.angle_gamma   90.00
#
_symmetry.space_group_name_H-M   'P 1'
#
loop_
_entity.id
_entity.type
_entity.pdbx_description
1 polymer ?
#
loop_
_entity_poly.entity_id
_entity_poly.type
_entity_poly.pdbx_seq_one_letter_code
_entity_poly.pdbx_strand_id
1 'polypeptide(L)'
;PVSSVSEVVGLSAGVSGLSVRGGSVNETQFMVDGLVLNDERTNEPTTGIPLSAVQDISLQTGGFGAEYRNARSGVVNVVTREGSKENYSGTINIRHSSPSQKHFGKSPYDRDSFWFKPYLDDSVAWTGTNSGAWDEYQQRQYPSFDGWNNVSNLTLSDADPTNDLTPAGAQKLFTWEHRLNGSIKESDVNLDAGFGGPVPFLSSKFGNLRFFASALNEKDMYLFEVSKPALEKRSFLLKVTADIDANSKLVYSLLRGEMV
;
A
#
# COMPACT_ATOMS: atom_id res chain seq x y z
N PRO A 1 -12.61 6.55 7.32
CA PRO A 1 -12.12 7.91 7.12
C PRO A 1 -11.18 7.91 5.92
N VAL A 2 -11.31 8.92 5.06
CA VAL A 2 -10.50 9.07 3.86
C VAL A 2 -9.05 9.32 4.25
N SER A 3 -8.11 8.64 3.60
CA SER A 3 -6.67 8.69 3.90
C SER A 3 -5.80 9.12 2.73
N SER A 4 -6.33 9.10 1.51
CA SER A 4 -5.57 9.43 0.30
C SER A 4 -6.38 10.24 -0.70
N VAL A 5 -5.68 10.90 -1.62
CA VAL A 5 -6.31 11.64 -2.73
C VAL A 5 -7.14 10.70 -3.61
N SER A 6 -6.67 9.48 -3.86
CA SER A 6 -7.40 8.49 -4.66
C SER A 6 -8.73 8.07 -4.02
N GLU A 7 -8.78 7.97 -2.69
CA GLU A 7 -10.02 7.71 -1.97
C GLU A 7 -11.01 8.89 -2.07
N VAL A 8 -10.52 10.15 -1.98
CA VAL A 8 -11.36 11.35 -2.17
C VAL A 8 -11.97 11.35 -3.57
N VAL A 9 -11.16 11.11 -4.60
CA VAL A 9 -11.61 11.07 -5.99
C VAL A 9 -12.61 9.93 -6.20
N GLY A 10 -12.36 8.77 -5.57
CA GLY A 10 -13.24 7.59 -5.62
C GLY A 10 -14.64 7.79 -5.01
N LEU A 11 -14.87 8.87 -4.24
CA LEU A 11 -16.22 9.24 -3.77
C LEU A 11 -17.08 9.87 -4.85
N SER A 12 -16.50 10.25 -5.99
CA SER A 12 -17.23 10.85 -7.11
C SER A 12 -18.04 9.79 -7.88
N ALA A 13 -19.20 10.18 -8.37
CA ALA A 13 -20.07 9.26 -9.12
C ALA A 13 -19.40 8.73 -10.39
N GLY A 14 -19.42 7.40 -10.58
CA GLY A 14 -18.80 6.74 -11.72
C GLY A 14 -17.28 6.59 -11.63
N VAL A 15 -16.73 6.74 -10.43
CA VAL A 15 -15.29 6.59 -10.16
C VAL A 15 -15.06 5.45 -9.15
N SER A 16 -14.05 4.64 -9.39
CA SER A 16 -13.57 3.62 -8.47
C SER A 16 -12.05 3.75 -8.31
N GLY A 17 -11.60 4.27 -7.16
CA GLY A 17 -10.22 4.71 -6.99
C GLY A 17 -9.86 5.83 -7.97
N LEU A 18 -9.03 5.55 -8.97
CA LEU A 18 -8.69 6.47 -10.07
C LEU A 18 -9.21 5.99 -11.44
N SER A 19 -9.97 4.91 -11.47
CA SER A 19 -10.68 4.45 -12.66
C SER A 19 -11.96 5.29 -12.84
N VAL A 20 -12.04 6.02 -13.92
CA VAL A 20 -13.15 6.93 -14.25
C VAL A 20 -14.02 6.30 -15.33
N ARG A 21 -15.34 6.15 -15.07
CA ARG A 21 -16.34 5.60 -16.01
C ARG A 21 -15.97 4.23 -16.60
N GLY A 22 -15.29 3.39 -15.79
CA GLY A 22 -14.86 2.06 -16.23
C GLY A 22 -13.61 2.05 -17.11
N GLY A 23 -12.97 3.19 -17.33
CA GLY A 23 -11.66 3.26 -17.97
C GLY A 23 -10.55 2.72 -17.07
N SER A 24 -9.42 2.36 -17.65
CA SER A 24 -8.25 1.93 -16.89
C SER A 24 -7.63 3.10 -16.12
N VAL A 25 -6.97 2.82 -15.00
CA VAL A 25 -6.28 3.84 -14.17
C VAL A 25 -5.24 4.61 -14.99
N ASN A 26 -4.53 3.94 -15.89
CA ASN A 26 -3.54 4.56 -16.78
C ASN A 26 -4.14 5.44 -17.90
N GLU A 27 -5.47 5.49 -18.02
CA GLU A 27 -6.18 6.41 -18.91
C GLU A 27 -6.59 7.71 -18.21
N THR A 28 -6.36 7.79 -16.90
CA THR A 28 -6.61 8.97 -16.07
C THR A 28 -5.32 9.78 -15.96
N GLN A 29 -5.37 11.05 -16.34
CA GLN A 29 -4.27 11.99 -16.12
C GLN A 29 -4.38 12.59 -14.72
N PHE A 30 -3.31 12.50 -13.97
CA PHE A 30 -3.22 13.04 -12.61
C PHE A 30 -2.27 14.25 -12.60
N MET A 31 -2.75 15.36 -12.08
CA MET A 31 -2.01 16.62 -12.07
C MET A 31 -1.96 17.21 -10.67
N VAL A 32 -0.85 17.87 -10.36
CA VAL A 32 -0.66 18.64 -9.12
C VAL A 32 -0.12 20.01 -9.48
N ASP A 33 -0.85 21.04 -9.09
CA ASP A 33 -0.54 22.44 -9.43
C ASP A 33 -0.25 22.65 -10.93
N GLY A 34 -0.96 21.91 -11.79
CA GLY A 34 -0.80 21.96 -13.25
C GLY A 34 0.32 21.09 -13.82
N LEU A 35 1.09 20.38 -13.00
CA LEU A 35 2.11 19.44 -13.45
C LEU A 35 1.57 18.02 -13.47
N VAL A 36 1.80 17.29 -14.57
CA VAL A 36 1.40 15.88 -14.68
C VAL A 36 2.31 15.02 -13.82
N LEU A 37 1.70 14.20 -12.97
CA LEU A 37 2.36 13.25 -12.08
C LEU A 37 1.91 11.81 -12.39
N ASN A 38 2.03 11.40 -13.64
CA ASN A 38 1.90 10.01 -14.03
C ASN A 38 3.30 9.42 -14.26
N ASP A 39 3.47 8.15 -13.94
CA ASP A 39 4.68 7.41 -14.29
C ASP A 39 4.84 7.36 -15.81
N GLU A 40 6.00 7.76 -16.32
CA GLU A 40 6.22 7.88 -17.78
C GLU A 40 6.16 6.53 -18.53
N ARG A 41 6.40 5.43 -17.82
CA ARG A 41 6.45 4.09 -18.40
C ARG A 41 5.09 3.39 -18.38
N THR A 42 4.36 3.48 -17.27
CA THR A 42 3.07 2.79 -17.09
C THR A 42 1.89 3.70 -17.29
N ASN A 43 2.11 5.02 -17.30
CA ASN A 43 1.11 6.08 -17.24
C ASN A 43 0.17 5.97 -16.01
N GLU A 44 0.63 5.31 -14.96
CA GLU A 44 -0.11 5.21 -13.72
C GLU A 44 0.08 6.47 -12.87
N PRO A 45 -1.00 6.99 -12.28
CA PRO A 45 -0.94 8.18 -11.42
C PRO A 45 -0.11 7.96 -10.15
N THR A 46 0.78 8.90 -9.85
CA THR A 46 1.53 8.96 -8.59
C THR A 46 0.76 9.79 -7.58
N THR A 47 0.08 9.16 -6.63
CA THR A 47 -0.88 9.80 -5.72
C THR A 47 -0.36 10.04 -4.30
N GLY A 48 0.92 9.87 -4.06
CA GLY A 48 1.54 10.01 -2.72
C GLY A 48 1.61 11.45 -2.20
N ILE A 49 0.50 12.19 -2.26
CA ILE A 49 0.41 13.58 -1.79
C ILE A 49 -0.24 13.58 -0.40
N PRO A 50 0.36 14.27 0.60
CA PRO A 50 -0.29 14.46 1.89
C PRO A 50 -1.64 15.14 1.74
N LEU A 51 -2.71 14.61 2.36
CA LEU A 51 -4.03 15.27 2.33
C LEU A 51 -4.01 16.63 3.02
N SER A 52 -3.16 16.81 4.03
CA SER A 52 -2.94 18.12 4.66
C SER A 52 -2.44 19.19 3.70
N ALA A 53 -1.76 18.78 2.59
CA ALA A 53 -1.31 19.69 1.54
C ALA A 53 -2.40 20.05 0.54
N VAL A 54 -3.51 19.34 0.50
CA VAL A 54 -4.54 19.53 -0.52
C VAL A 54 -5.43 20.69 -0.15
N GLN A 55 -5.59 21.64 -1.08
CA GLN A 55 -6.54 22.73 -1.00
C GLN A 55 -7.84 22.40 -1.74
N ASP A 56 -7.70 21.87 -2.95
CA ASP A 56 -8.84 21.53 -3.80
C ASP A 56 -8.51 20.33 -4.71
N ILE A 57 -9.53 19.56 -5.05
CA ILE A 57 -9.44 18.45 -6.00
C ILE A 57 -10.56 18.62 -7.02
N SER A 58 -10.21 18.77 -8.27
CA SER A 58 -11.16 18.79 -9.37
C SER A 58 -11.03 17.54 -10.23
N LEU A 59 -12.17 16.98 -10.61
CA LEU A 59 -12.27 15.82 -11.51
C LEU A 59 -13.05 16.21 -12.76
N GLN A 60 -12.42 16.05 -13.92
CA GLN A 60 -13.09 16.12 -15.22
C GLN A 60 -13.27 14.72 -15.79
N THR A 61 -14.50 14.36 -16.14
CA THR A 61 -14.84 13.01 -16.63
C THR A 61 -15.16 12.99 -18.14
N GLY A 62 -14.89 14.09 -18.84
CA GLY A 62 -15.09 14.24 -20.28
C GLY A 62 -14.94 15.70 -20.72
N GLY A 63 -14.91 15.94 -22.02
CA GLY A 63 -14.75 17.27 -22.60
C GLY A 63 -13.36 17.86 -22.40
N PHE A 64 -12.33 17.00 -22.42
CA PHE A 64 -10.93 17.42 -22.23
C PHE A 64 -10.46 18.34 -23.34
N GLY A 65 -9.77 19.42 -22.97
CA GLY A 65 -9.07 20.27 -23.93
C GLY A 65 -7.83 19.56 -24.52
N ALA A 66 -7.30 20.12 -25.59
CA ALA A 66 -6.13 19.57 -26.30
C ALA A 66 -4.84 19.58 -25.43
N GLU A 67 -4.83 20.33 -24.35
CA GLU A 67 -3.75 20.36 -23.35
C GLU A 67 -3.58 19.04 -22.59
N TYR A 68 -4.64 18.23 -22.49
CA TYR A 68 -4.61 16.95 -21.75
C TYR A 68 -4.31 15.79 -22.71
N ARG A 69 -3.06 15.69 -23.15
CA ARG A 69 -2.63 14.77 -24.23
C ARG A 69 -2.91 13.28 -23.98
N ASN A 70 -2.81 12.83 -22.74
CA ASN A 70 -2.90 11.41 -22.37
C ASN A 70 -4.20 11.06 -21.61
N ALA A 71 -5.08 12.03 -21.38
CA ALA A 71 -6.34 11.77 -20.72
C ALA A 71 -7.33 11.12 -21.68
N ARG A 72 -7.82 9.92 -21.34
CA ARG A 72 -8.86 9.21 -22.11
C ARG A 72 -10.13 9.02 -21.30
N SER A 73 -10.00 8.73 -20.01
CA SER A 73 -11.13 8.46 -19.12
C SER A 73 -11.39 9.60 -18.14
N GLY A 74 -10.36 10.29 -17.64
CA GLY A 74 -10.51 11.36 -16.67
C GLY A 74 -9.25 12.22 -16.52
N VAL A 75 -9.46 13.43 -15.96
CA VAL A 75 -8.39 14.31 -15.49
C VAL A 75 -8.67 14.65 -14.04
N VAL A 76 -7.75 14.29 -13.17
CA VAL A 76 -7.74 14.69 -11.75
C VAL A 76 -6.71 15.80 -11.59
N ASN A 77 -7.14 16.96 -11.12
CA ASN A 77 -6.23 18.07 -10.81
C ASN A 77 -6.31 18.39 -9.32
N VAL A 78 -5.17 18.29 -8.66
CA VAL A 78 -4.99 18.61 -7.25
C VAL A 78 -4.31 19.96 -7.14
N VAL A 79 -4.93 20.89 -6.43
CA VAL A 79 -4.34 22.18 -6.07
C VAL A 79 -3.81 22.08 -4.65
N THR A 80 -2.53 22.38 -4.46
CA THR A 80 -1.91 22.33 -3.15
C THR A 80 -2.05 23.67 -2.41
N ARG A 81 -2.08 23.60 -1.07
CA ARG A 81 -2.20 24.76 -0.19
C ARG A 81 -1.03 25.70 -0.32
N GLU A 82 -1.29 26.96 -0.18
CA GLU A 82 -0.30 28.01 0.02
C GLU A 82 -0.32 28.47 1.48
N GLY A 83 0.80 28.97 1.98
CA GLY A 83 0.85 29.63 3.28
C GLY A 83 0.00 30.89 3.30
N SER A 84 -0.58 31.23 4.45
CA SER A 84 -1.26 32.51 4.64
C SER A 84 -0.24 33.66 4.65
N LYS A 85 -0.68 34.86 4.23
CA LYS A 85 0.14 36.07 4.28
C LYS A 85 0.34 36.60 5.69
N GLU A 86 -0.63 36.36 6.58
CA GLU A 86 -0.74 37.00 7.88
C GLU A 86 -0.60 36.03 9.04
N ASN A 87 -1.15 34.83 8.91
CA ASN A 87 -1.31 33.90 10.01
C ASN A 87 -0.60 32.56 9.75
N TYR A 88 -0.09 31.96 10.82
CA TYR A 88 0.33 30.58 10.80
C TYR A 88 -0.85 29.65 10.98
N SER A 89 -0.90 28.58 10.21
CA SER A 89 -1.89 27.52 10.36
C SER A 89 -1.24 26.16 10.17
N GLY A 90 -1.75 25.18 10.89
CA GLY A 90 -1.27 23.83 10.78
C GLY A 90 -2.35 22.81 11.07
N THR A 91 -2.18 21.62 10.50
CA THR A 91 -3.02 20.46 10.72
C THR A 91 -2.13 19.26 10.96
N ILE A 92 -2.49 18.45 11.93
CA ILE A 92 -1.84 17.16 12.17
C ILE A 92 -2.92 16.10 12.36
N ASN A 93 -2.81 15.02 11.61
CA ASN A 93 -3.65 13.85 11.70
C ASN A 93 -2.77 12.65 12.01
N ILE A 94 -3.06 11.98 13.11
CA ILE A 94 -2.37 10.77 13.52
C ILE A 94 -3.41 9.67 13.67
N ARG A 95 -3.16 8.54 12.99
CA ARG A 95 -3.90 7.30 13.19
C ARG A 95 -2.92 6.24 13.63
N HIS A 96 -3.30 5.50 14.63
CA HIS A 96 -2.51 4.42 15.18
C HIS A 96 -3.43 3.23 15.44
N SER A 97 -3.04 2.07 14.94
CA SER A 97 -3.68 0.79 15.26
C SER A 97 -2.66 -0.13 15.92
N SER A 98 -3.01 -0.64 17.07
CA SER A 98 -2.15 -1.61 17.76
C SER A 98 -1.95 -2.87 16.92
N PRO A 99 -0.85 -3.58 17.11
CA PRO A 99 -0.63 -4.85 16.44
C PRO A 99 -1.80 -5.80 16.67
N SER A 100 -2.37 -6.31 15.60
CA SER A 100 -3.48 -7.26 15.67
C SER A 100 -3.45 -8.19 14.47
N GLN A 101 -4.03 -9.37 14.65
CA GLN A 101 -4.28 -10.27 13.53
C GLN A 101 -5.22 -9.59 12.53
N LYS A 102 -4.79 -9.43 11.28
CA LYS A 102 -5.56 -8.76 10.22
C LYS A 102 -6.46 -9.71 9.40
N HIS A 103 -6.69 -10.91 9.88
CA HIS A 103 -7.55 -11.91 9.25
C HIS A 103 -8.47 -12.57 10.28
N PHE A 104 -9.59 -13.08 9.84
CA PHE A 104 -10.50 -13.87 10.65
C PHE A 104 -10.07 -15.33 10.68
N GLY A 105 -10.34 -16.02 11.80
CA GLY A 105 -10.04 -17.42 11.97
C GLY A 105 -8.58 -17.70 12.36
N LYS A 106 -8.15 -18.95 12.18
CA LYS A 106 -6.80 -19.41 12.49
C LYS A 106 -5.79 -18.77 11.53
N SER A 107 -4.59 -18.54 12.02
CA SER A 107 -3.46 -18.14 11.17
C SER A 107 -3.28 -19.17 10.06
N PRO A 108 -2.97 -18.77 8.80
CA PRO A 108 -2.61 -19.73 7.74
C PRO A 108 -1.42 -20.60 8.09
N TYR A 109 -0.69 -20.25 9.11
CA TYR A 109 0.48 -20.94 9.64
C TYR A 109 0.19 -21.77 10.90
N ASP A 110 -1.06 -21.75 11.33
CA ASP A 110 -1.51 -22.65 12.37
C ASP A 110 -1.42 -24.10 11.84
N ARG A 111 -1.03 -25.03 12.72
CA ARG A 111 -0.93 -26.46 12.44
C ARG A 111 -2.20 -27.03 11.82
N ASP A 112 -3.36 -26.52 12.24
CA ASP A 112 -4.69 -26.94 11.76
C ASP A 112 -5.23 -26.08 10.61
N SER A 113 -4.42 -25.21 10.01
CA SER A 113 -4.84 -24.41 8.86
C SER A 113 -5.01 -25.27 7.60
N PHE A 114 -5.72 -24.74 6.61
CA PHE A 114 -5.88 -25.37 5.30
C PHE A 114 -4.54 -25.83 4.68
N TRP A 115 -3.46 -25.02 4.84
CA TRP A 115 -2.18 -25.27 4.22
C TRP A 115 -1.30 -26.28 4.96
N PHE A 116 -1.50 -26.46 6.28
CA PHE A 116 -0.61 -27.29 7.11
C PHE A 116 -1.25 -28.57 7.62
N LYS A 117 -2.57 -28.61 7.78
CA LYS A 117 -3.25 -29.74 8.38
C LYS A 117 -2.95 -31.09 7.70
N PRO A 118 -2.95 -31.22 6.36
CA PRO A 118 -2.64 -32.51 5.72
C PRO A 118 -1.24 -33.05 6.06
N TYR A 119 -0.30 -32.14 6.28
CA TYR A 119 1.12 -32.47 6.51
C TYR A 119 1.45 -32.69 8.00
N LEU A 120 0.62 -32.19 8.91
CA LEU A 120 0.91 -32.14 10.35
C LEU A 120 -0.15 -32.83 11.23
N ASP A 121 -1.30 -33.23 10.71
CA ASP A 121 -2.30 -34.02 11.42
C ASP A 121 -1.83 -35.46 11.50
N ASP A 122 -1.54 -35.94 12.72
CA ASP A 122 -0.97 -37.27 12.96
C ASP A 122 -1.83 -38.41 12.42
N SER A 123 -3.13 -38.20 12.18
CA SER A 123 -4.04 -39.21 11.62
C SER A 123 -3.78 -39.52 10.15
N VAL A 124 -3.29 -38.55 9.39
CA VAL A 124 -3.07 -38.66 7.93
C VAL A 124 -1.67 -38.29 7.48
N ALA A 125 -0.92 -37.53 8.27
CA ALA A 125 0.38 -37.01 7.87
C ALA A 125 1.37 -38.13 7.46
N TRP A 126 1.29 -39.30 8.08
CA TRP A 126 2.20 -40.41 7.81
C TRP A 126 1.74 -41.28 6.65
N THR A 127 0.45 -41.51 6.51
CA THR A 127 -0.14 -42.50 5.59
C THR A 127 -0.90 -41.88 4.42
N GLY A 128 -1.08 -40.57 4.44
CA GLY A 128 -1.78 -39.82 3.40
C GLY A 128 -3.25 -39.53 3.73
N THR A 129 -3.78 -38.48 3.11
CA THR A 129 -5.16 -38.00 3.30
C THR A 129 -6.22 -38.98 2.81
N ASN A 130 -5.83 -39.89 1.91
CA ASN A 130 -6.71 -40.90 1.34
C ASN A 130 -6.63 -42.27 2.07
N SER A 131 -5.96 -42.33 3.22
CA SER A 131 -5.75 -43.54 4.00
C SER A 131 -7.02 -44.10 4.69
N GLY A 132 -8.12 -43.33 4.65
CA GLY A 132 -9.37 -43.69 5.32
C GLY A 132 -9.53 -43.11 6.73
N ALA A 133 -8.51 -42.40 7.24
CA ALA A 133 -8.60 -41.71 8.54
C ALA A 133 -9.46 -40.43 8.46
N TRP A 134 -9.48 -39.78 7.30
CA TRP A 134 -10.39 -38.69 7.01
C TRP A 134 -11.58 -39.16 6.23
N ASP A 135 -12.76 -38.62 6.55
CA ASP A 135 -13.97 -38.83 5.77
C ASP A 135 -13.94 -38.07 4.42
N GLU A 136 -14.88 -38.38 3.53
CA GLU A 136 -14.94 -37.72 2.21
C GLU A 136 -15.10 -36.22 2.29
N TYR A 137 -15.73 -35.68 3.34
CA TYR A 137 -15.92 -34.25 3.52
C TYR A 137 -14.63 -33.58 3.85
N GLN A 138 -13.84 -34.11 4.78
CA GLN A 138 -12.51 -33.62 5.13
C GLN A 138 -11.55 -33.74 3.94
N GLN A 139 -11.57 -34.85 3.20
CA GLN A 139 -10.73 -35.01 2.01
C GLN A 139 -11.01 -33.97 0.93
N ARG A 140 -12.27 -33.53 0.77
CA ARG A 140 -12.63 -32.45 -0.17
C ARG A 140 -12.25 -31.06 0.34
N GLN A 141 -12.11 -30.91 1.64
CA GLN A 141 -11.85 -29.60 2.28
C GLN A 141 -10.36 -29.22 2.26
N TYR A 142 -9.46 -30.20 2.21
CA TYR A 142 -8.02 -29.98 2.31
C TYR A 142 -7.28 -30.50 1.08
N PRO A 143 -6.04 -29.99 0.82
CA PRO A 143 -5.19 -30.55 -0.22
C PRO A 143 -4.93 -32.03 -0.02
N SER A 144 -4.85 -32.77 -1.13
CA SER A 144 -4.43 -34.19 -1.10
C SER A 144 -2.94 -34.27 -0.78
N PHE A 145 -2.58 -35.22 0.06
CA PHE A 145 -1.20 -35.52 0.43
C PHE A 145 -1.03 -37.03 0.58
N ASP A 146 0.03 -37.59 0.01
CA ASP A 146 0.29 -39.03 -0.01
C ASP A 146 1.00 -39.56 1.26
N GLY A 147 1.31 -38.69 2.19
CA GLY A 147 1.94 -39.02 3.48
C GLY A 147 3.46 -39.02 3.46
N TRP A 148 4.04 -38.69 4.61
CA TRP A 148 5.50 -38.61 4.77
C TRP A 148 6.20 -39.96 4.56
N ASN A 149 5.53 -41.09 4.82
CA ASN A 149 6.08 -42.41 4.51
C ASN A 149 6.31 -42.57 3.01
N ASN A 150 5.37 -42.12 2.18
CA ASN A 150 5.51 -42.19 0.73
C ASN A 150 6.60 -41.24 0.22
N VAL A 151 6.63 -39.99 0.73
CA VAL A 151 7.69 -39.02 0.39
C VAL A 151 9.07 -39.59 0.69
N SER A 152 9.25 -40.17 1.89
CA SER A 152 10.52 -40.82 2.27
C SER A 152 10.86 -41.99 1.36
N ASN A 153 9.91 -42.83 1.03
CA ASN A 153 10.14 -43.98 0.15
C ASN A 153 10.59 -43.52 -1.26
N LEU A 154 10.05 -42.45 -1.77
CA LEU A 154 10.44 -41.91 -3.08
C LEU A 154 11.88 -41.41 -3.08
N THR A 155 12.31 -40.71 -2.02
CA THR A 155 13.72 -40.25 -1.91
C THR A 155 14.70 -41.40 -1.67
N LEU A 156 14.33 -42.36 -0.82
CA LEU A 156 15.18 -43.52 -0.56
C LEU A 156 15.29 -44.49 -1.74
N SER A 157 14.41 -44.45 -2.72
CA SER A 157 14.37 -45.34 -3.88
C SER A 157 14.97 -44.74 -5.16
N ASP A 158 15.30 -43.45 -5.15
CA ASP A 158 15.96 -42.83 -6.26
C ASP A 158 17.49 -43.07 -6.26
N ALA A 159 18.22 -42.49 -7.21
CA ALA A 159 19.68 -42.67 -7.33
C ALA A 159 20.50 -41.59 -6.60
N ASP A 160 19.86 -40.64 -5.94
CA ASP A 160 20.49 -39.52 -5.26
C ASP A 160 20.54 -39.70 -3.73
N PRO A 161 21.66 -40.15 -3.15
CA PRO A 161 21.72 -40.33 -1.70
C PRO A 161 21.80 -39.03 -0.90
N THR A 162 21.83 -37.88 -1.57
CA THR A 162 21.91 -36.57 -0.86
C THR A 162 20.56 -36.05 -0.41
N ASN A 163 19.47 -36.60 -0.93
CA ASN A 163 18.10 -36.22 -0.59
C ASN A 163 17.38 -37.24 0.33
N ASP A 164 18.08 -38.33 0.70
CA ASP A 164 17.56 -39.40 1.54
C ASP A 164 17.08 -38.85 2.92
N LEU A 165 15.80 -38.92 3.15
CA LEU A 165 15.16 -38.45 4.40
C LEU A 165 14.27 -39.51 4.99
N THR A 166 14.38 -39.70 6.30
CA THR A 166 13.33 -40.47 7.02
C THR A 166 12.01 -39.70 7.00
N PRO A 167 10.84 -40.37 7.16
CA PRO A 167 9.55 -39.67 7.21
C PRO A 167 9.50 -38.52 8.21
N ALA A 168 10.05 -38.73 9.41
CA ALA A 168 10.18 -37.70 10.43
C ALA A 168 11.16 -36.56 10.03
N GLY A 169 12.21 -36.91 9.30
CA GLY A 169 13.17 -35.94 8.73
C GLY A 169 12.52 -35.04 7.69
N ALA A 170 11.75 -35.64 6.77
CA ALA A 170 11.02 -34.91 5.74
C ALA A 170 9.98 -33.97 6.34
N GLN A 171 9.21 -34.42 7.35
CA GLN A 171 8.26 -33.55 8.05
C GLN A 171 8.94 -32.41 8.81
N LYS A 172 10.11 -32.67 9.42
CA LYS A 172 10.89 -31.62 10.09
C LYS A 172 11.42 -30.58 9.11
N LEU A 173 11.92 -31.03 7.96
CA LEU A 173 12.40 -30.13 6.89
C LEU A 173 11.26 -29.26 6.40
N PHE A 174 10.12 -29.85 6.07
CA PHE A 174 8.90 -29.11 5.67
C PHE A 174 8.52 -28.08 6.73
N THR A 175 8.45 -28.45 8.01
CA THR A 175 8.10 -27.56 9.11
C THR A 175 9.12 -26.44 9.26
N TRP A 176 10.39 -26.71 9.01
CA TRP A 176 11.45 -25.71 9.08
C TRP A 176 11.42 -24.74 7.89
N GLU A 177 11.19 -25.22 6.69
CA GLU A 177 11.07 -24.40 5.48
C GLU A 177 9.85 -23.48 5.53
N HIS A 178 8.76 -23.98 6.09
CA HIS A 178 7.51 -23.24 6.23
C HIS A 178 7.34 -22.58 7.61
N ARG A 179 8.43 -22.53 8.39
CA ARG A 179 8.38 -21.83 9.68
C ARG A 179 8.07 -20.37 9.48
N LEU A 180 7.20 -19.88 10.34
CA LEU A 180 6.90 -18.47 10.39
C LEU A 180 7.71 -17.73 11.42
N ASN A 181 7.93 -16.48 11.10
CA ASN A 181 8.49 -15.50 11.99
C ASN A 181 7.46 -14.94 12.99
N GLY A 182 6.47 -15.69 13.36
CA GLY A 182 5.48 -15.27 14.34
C GLY A 182 4.45 -14.24 13.80
N SER A 183 3.61 -13.73 14.69
CA SER A 183 2.66 -12.67 14.34
C SER A 183 3.35 -11.32 14.25
N ILE A 184 2.90 -10.48 13.33
CA ILE A 184 3.35 -9.09 13.20
C ILE A 184 3.11 -8.35 14.51
N LYS A 185 4.18 -7.82 15.11
CA LYS A 185 4.16 -7.13 16.41
C LYS A 185 4.23 -5.62 16.30
N GLU A 186 4.29 -5.10 15.08
CA GLU A 186 4.36 -3.67 14.83
C GLU A 186 2.98 -3.08 14.57
N SER A 187 2.83 -1.79 14.87
CA SER A 187 1.57 -1.05 14.72
C SER A 187 1.44 -0.46 13.35
N ASP A 188 0.20 -0.33 12.85
CA ASP A 188 -0.08 0.57 11.73
C ASP A 188 0.00 2.01 12.23
N VAL A 189 0.65 2.86 11.45
CA VAL A 189 0.80 4.28 11.75
C VAL A 189 0.58 5.09 10.48
N ASN A 190 -0.32 6.06 10.56
CA ASN A 190 -0.49 7.06 9.51
C ASN A 190 -0.38 8.44 10.17
N LEU A 191 0.64 9.19 9.76
CA LEU A 191 0.89 10.57 10.16
C LEU A 191 0.81 11.44 8.92
N ASP A 192 -0.14 12.39 8.91
CA ASP A 192 -0.26 13.42 7.90
C ASP A 192 -0.28 14.78 8.59
N ALA A 193 0.72 15.61 8.33
CA ALA A 193 0.88 16.91 8.95
C ALA A 193 1.19 17.99 7.92
N GLY A 194 0.59 19.16 8.10
CA GLY A 194 0.85 20.33 7.29
C GLY A 194 0.94 21.58 8.14
N PHE A 195 1.87 22.49 7.78
CA PHE A 195 2.06 23.76 8.45
C PHE A 195 2.50 24.83 7.47
N GLY A 196 1.95 26.03 7.60
CA GLY A 196 2.32 27.13 6.75
C GLY A 196 1.98 28.49 7.33
N GLY A 197 2.53 29.53 6.70
CA GLY A 197 2.35 30.93 7.09
C GLY A 197 3.38 31.86 6.46
N PRO A 198 3.48 33.11 6.94
CA PRO A 198 4.48 34.07 6.47
C PRO A 198 5.90 33.62 6.87
N VAL A 199 6.88 33.83 5.99
CA VAL A 199 8.28 33.59 6.34
C VAL A 199 8.72 34.66 7.36
N PRO A 200 9.18 34.27 8.56
CA PRO A 200 9.55 35.23 9.61
C PRO A 200 10.60 36.24 9.10
N PHE A 201 10.46 37.51 9.47
CA PHE A 201 11.38 38.61 9.16
C PHE A 201 11.53 38.94 7.67
N LEU A 202 11.13 38.04 6.76
CA LEU A 202 11.36 38.21 5.32
C LEU A 202 10.05 38.47 4.56
N SER A 203 8.90 38.09 5.10
CA SER A 203 7.60 38.17 4.39
C SER A 203 7.36 39.59 3.82
N SER A 204 7.39 40.60 4.64
CA SER A 204 7.12 41.98 4.20
C SER A 204 8.16 42.56 3.25
N LYS A 205 9.39 42.02 3.25
CA LYS A 205 10.50 42.53 2.41
C LYS A 205 10.49 41.90 1.02
N PHE A 206 9.93 40.69 0.89
CA PHE A 206 9.99 39.90 -0.33
C PHE A 206 8.59 39.49 -0.79
N GLY A 207 7.73 40.48 -1.05
CA GLY A 207 6.42 40.26 -1.67
C GLY A 207 5.51 39.27 -0.91
N ASN A 208 5.32 39.54 0.41
CA ASN A 208 4.54 38.65 1.27
C ASN A 208 4.98 37.19 1.17
N LEU A 209 6.28 36.99 1.25
CA LEU A 209 6.88 35.66 1.16
C LEU A 209 6.28 34.73 2.20
N ARG A 210 5.72 33.62 1.75
CA ARG A 210 5.01 32.64 2.57
C ARG A 210 5.38 31.23 2.18
N PHE A 211 5.24 30.31 3.10
CA PHE A 211 5.52 28.89 2.88
C PHE A 211 4.39 28.01 3.35
N PHE A 212 4.29 26.83 2.75
CA PHE A 212 3.51 25.71 3.24
C PHE A 212 4.34 24.45 3.11
N ALA A 213 4.49 23.70 4.19
CA ALA A 213 5.19 22.43 4.23
C ALA A 213 4.24 21.34 4.73
N SER A 214 4.27 20.18 4.12
CA SER A 214 3.53 19.03 4.63
C SER A 214 4.32 17.74 4.48
N ALA A 215 4.02 16.77 5.35
CA ALA A 215 4.66 15.47 5.36
C ALA A 215 3.62 14.37 5.63
N LEU A 216 3.73 13.29 4.89
CA LEU A 216 3.00 12.03 5.09
C LEU A 216 4.00 10.94 5.45
N ASN A 217 3.69 10.19 6.50
CA ASN A 217 4.35 8.93 6.81
C ASN A 217 3.27 7.89 7.10
N GLU A 218 3.12 6.94 6.20
CA GLU A 218 2.15 5.87 6.27
C GLU A 218 2.89 4.55 6.37
N LYS A 219 2.55 3.76 7.38
CA LYS A 219 3.07 2.41 7.61
C LYS A 219 1.90 1.47 7.81
N ASP A 220 1.63 0.65 6.81
CA ASP A 220 0.56 -0.33 6.81
C ASP A 220 1.16 -1.74 6.89
N MET A 221 0.87 -2.44 7.97
CA MET A 221 1.33 -3.80 8.18
C MET A 221 0.64 -4.74 7.20
N TYR A 222 1.42 -5.65 6.60
CA TYR A 222 0.86 -6.68 5.74
C TYR A 222 -0.02 -7.66 6.52
N LEU A 223 -0.90 -8.33 5.79
CA LEU A 223 -1.70 -9.42 6.34
C LEU A 223 -0.82 -10.58 6.82
N PHE A 224 0.24 -10.85 6.07
CA PHE A 224 1.25 -11.86 6.37
C PHE A 224 2.63 -11.24 6.28
N GLU A 225 3.51 -11.65 7.15
CA GLU A 225 4.91 -11.25 7.12
C GLU A 225 5.59 -11.88 5.88
N VAL A 226 6.09 -11.01 5.02
CA VAL A 226 6.92 -11.38 3.86
C VAL A 226 8.36 -10.92 4.13
N SER A 227 9.13 -10.56 3.12
CA SER A 227 10.49 -10.03 3.31
C SER A 227 10.53 -8.73 4.11
N LYS A 228 9.44 -7.95 4.08
CA LYS A 228 9.21 -6.75 4.91
C LYS A 228 7.91 -6.89 5.66
N PRO A 229 7.80 -6.34 6.87
CA PRO A 229 6.58 -6.48 7.68
C PRO A 229 5.47 -5.51 7.26
N ALA A 230 5.80 -4.46 6.53
CA ALA A 230 4.87 -3.37 6.21
C ALA A 230 5.15 -2.75 4.83
N LEU A 231 4.13 -2.11 4.29
CA LEU A 231 4.27 -1.12 3.23
C LEU A 231 4.50 0.24 3.88
N GLU A 232 5.61 0.90 3.55
CA GLU A 232 5.90 2.24 4.02
C GLU A 232 5.82 3.23 2.87
N LYS A 233 5.04 4.30 3.06
CA LYS A 233 4.97 5.42 2.13
C LYS A 233 5.35 6.69 2.87
N ARG A 234 6.24 7.45 2.30
CA ARG A 234 6.67 8.74 2.83
C ARG A 234 6.60 9.77 1.74
N SER A 235 6.05 10.93 2.03
CA SER A 235 6.09 12.05 1.11
C SER A 235 6.25 13.37 1.86
N PHE A 236 6.86 14.32 1.18
CA PHE A 236 7.09 15.67 1.67
C PHE A 236 6.77 16.65 0.56
N LEU A 237 6.01 17.69 0.88
CA LEU A 237 5.73 18.81 -0.01
C LEU A 237 6.16 20.10 0.67
N LEU A 238 6.89 20.94 -0.08
CA LEU A 238 7.20 22.31 0.30
C LEU A 238 6.78 23.24 -0.83
N LYS A 239 5.97 24.23 -0.50
CA LYS A 239 5.56 25.29 -1.41
C LYS A 239 5.96 26.63 -0.84
N VAL A 240 6.66 27.45 -1.62
CA VAL A 240 7.04 28.81 -1.25
C VAL A 240 6.47 29.75 -2.30
N THR A 241 5.81 30.80 -1.83
CA THR A 241 5.12 31.76 -2.70
C THR A 241 5.50 33.18 -2.31
N ALA A 242 5.77 34.01 -3.33
CA ALA A 242 6.00 35.45 -3.19
C ALA A 242 5.16 36.22 -4.20
N ASP A 243 4.54 37.30 -3.81
CA ASP A 243 3.84 38.20 -4.72
C ASP A 243 4.88 39.13 -5.38
N ILE A 244 4.93 39.14 -6.71
CA ILE A 244 5.83 40.03 -7.47
C ILE A 244 5.16 41.40 -7.60
N ASP A 245 3.87 41.39 -7.98
CA ASP A 245 3.01 42.55 -8.08
C ASP A 245 1.55 42.17 -7.74
N ALA A 246 0.61 43.08 -7.95
CA ALA A 246 -0.80 42.85 -7.62
C ALA A 246 -1.44 41.69 -8.39
N ASN A 247 -0.91 41.35 -9.57
CA ASN A 247 -1.47 40.37 -10.47
C ASN A 247 -0.54 39.15 -10.72
N SER A 248 0.69 39.20 -10.22
CA SER A 248 1.70 38.17 -10.50
C SER A 248 2.31 37.63 -9.23
N LYS A 249 2.46 36.30 -9.17
CA LYS A 249 3.15 35.63 -8.06
C LYS A 249 4.18 34.65 -8.58
N LEU A 250 5.26 34.49 -7.83
CA LEU A 250 6.25 33.45 -8.00
C LEU A 250 5.95 32.29 -7.05
N VAL A 251 5.86 31.09 -7.58
CA VAL A 251 5.62 29.88 -6.80
C VAL A 251 6.76 28.90 -7.05
N TYR A 252 7.36 28.40 -5.98
CA TYR A 252 8.27 27.27 -6.00
C TYR A 252 7.64 26.11 -5.25
N SER A 253 7.54 24.95 -5.89
CA SER A 253 7.00 23.73 -5.30
C SER A 253 8.01 22.60 -5.40
N LEU A 254 8.24 21.90 -4.29
CA LEU A 254 9.05 20.69 -4.20
C LEU A 254 8.16 19.58 -3.66
N LEU A 255 7.97 18.52 -4.43
CA LEU A 255 7.34 17.28 -3.99
C LEU A 255 8.36 16.15 -4.05
N ARG A 256 8.53 15.44 -2.96
CA ARG A 256 9.36 14.23 -2.88
C ARG A 256 8.57 13.13 -2.19
N GLY A 257 8.57 11.94 -2.79
CA GLY A 257 7.93 10.77 -2.22
C GLY A 257 8.77 9.51 -2.45
N GLU A 258 8.59 8.54 -1.57
CA GLU A 258 9.15 7.20 -1.68
C GLU A 258 8.15 6.18 -1.15
N MET A 259 8.19 4.99 -1.74
CA MET A 259 7.42 3.83 -1.31
C MET A 259 8.37 2.64 -1.20
N VAL A 260 8.39 1.99 -0.03
CA VAL A 260 9.35 0.93 0.31
C VAL A 260 8.62 -0.35 0.74
#